data_5d9cda7ada477411ee44622d12cba7ca
#
_entry.id   5d9cda7ada477411ee44622d12cba7ca
#
_cell.length_a   1.000
_cell.length_b   1.000
_cell.length_c   1.000
_cell.angle_alpha   90.00
_cell.angle_beta   90.00
_cell.angle_gamma   90.00
#
_symmetry.space_group_name_H-M   'P 1'
#
loop_
_entity.id
_entity.type
_entity.pdbx_description
1 polymer ?
#
loop_
_entity_poly.entity_id
_entity_poly.type
_entity_poly.pdbx_seq_one_letter_code
_entity_poly.pdbx_strand_id
1 'polypeptide(L)'
;MNLFNRKTLKRHIKADPIPSDHLAALEAWTELISSGRIERLKETALHGQFASKIVEGVLGYHGPAGGADYNVSTEQNILRGSVDLALGRFGGKTPDIVAPFELKGADTRDLDAIMPGRNKSPVQQAWEYAMNARGVKWVLVSNMIELRFYGFGEGTSAYEEFRLDQLTDPEEYARFMLLLSAENLLSGRTADLLKESRREDKDITDSLYQDYKSLRSDLLGAVQTADTTIDPLDAIAIAQKIL
;
A
#
# COMPACT_ATOMS: atom_id res chain seq x y z
N MET A 1 -2.17 -8.91 -4.47
CA MET A 1 -2.12 -9.46 -3.10
C MET A 1 -2.14 -8.28 -2.13
N ASN A 2 -2.94 -8.32 -1.07
CA ASN A 2 -2.96 -7.19 -0.13
C ASN A 2 -1.64 -7.11 0.66
N LEU A 3 -1.15 -5.90 0.89
CA LEU A 3 0.06 -5.68 1.68
C LEU A 3 -0.18 -5.96 3.16
N PHE A 4 -1.36 -5.61 3.66
CA PHE A 4 -1.76 -5.81 5.06
C PHE A 4 -2.83 -6.90 5.20
N ASN A 5 -2.77 -7.65 6.30
CA ASN A 5 -3.82 -8.58 6.66
C ASN A 5 -5.13 -7.84 6.97
N ARG A 6 -6.24 -8.27 6.36
CA ARG A 6 -7.56 -7.63 6.50
C ARG A 6 -8.07 -7.64 7.94
N LYS A 7 -7.79 -8.71 8.70
CA LYS A 7 -8.18 -8.81 10.11
C LYS A 7 -7.42 -7.78 10.96
N THR A 8 -6.11 -7.63 10.71
CA THR A 8 -5.28 -6.64 11.39
C THR A 8 -5.82 -5.23 11.13
N LEU A 9 -6.07 -4.87 9.87
CA LEU A 9 -6.62 -3.55 9.55
C LEU A 9 -7.97 -3.31 10.24
N LYS A 10 -8.90 -4.26 10.19
CA LYS A 10 -10.22 -4.13 10.83
C LYS A 10 -10.17 -3.88 12.34
N ARG A 11 -9.15 -4.38 13.04
CA ARG A 11 -8.96 -4.10 14.48
C ARG A 11 -8.56 -2.66 14.78
N HIS A 12 -7.89 -2.01 13.82
CA HIS A 12 -7.33 -0.67 13.99
C HIS A 12 -8.14 0.44 13.29
N ILE A 13 -8.96 0.08 12.30
CA ILE A 13 -9.85 1.02 11.63
C ILE A 13 -10.97 1.44 12.59
N LYS A 14 -11.12 2.75 12.76
CA LYS A 14 -12.25 3.38 13.44
C LYS A 14 -12.92 4.29 12.44
N ALA A 15 -14.13 3.93 12.01
CA ALA A 15 -14.91 4.71 11.07
C ALA A 15 -15.61 5.88 11.78
N ASP A 16 -14.82 6.80 12.32
CA ASP A 16 -15.31 8.05 12.86
C ASP A 16 -15.80 8.98 11.73
N PRO A 17 -16.69 9.94 12.00
CA PRO A 17 -17.10 10.91 10.99
C PRO A 17 -15.91 11.65 10.38
N ILE A 18 -15.91 11.77 9.05
CA ILE A 18 -14.86 12.49 8.32
C ILE A 18 -14.91 13.98 8.71
N PRO A 19 -13.79 14.61 9.10
CA PRO A 19 -13.74 16.06 9.33
C PRO A 19 -14.28 16.84 8.15
N SER A 20 -15.02 17.91 8.39
CA SER A 20 -15.75 18.65 7.35
C SER A 20 -14.87 19.24 6.24
N ASP A 21 -13.66 19.67 6.59
CA ASP A 21 -12.65 20.18 5.67
C ASP A 21 -12.04 19.06 4.80
N HIS A 22 -11.79 17.89 5.37
CA HIS A 22 -11.36 16.70 4.62
C HIS A 22 -12.46 16.24 3.68
N LEU A 23 -13.71 16.14 4.19
CA LEU A 23 -14.86 15.71 3.38
C LEU A 23 -15.05 16.64 2.18
N ALA A 24 -15.02 17.94 2.38
CA ALA A 24 -15.15 18.92 1.28
C ALA A 24 -14.06 18.78 0.22
N ALA A 25 -12.80 18.51 0.63
CA ALA A 25 -11.70 18.27 -0.30
C ALA A 25 -11.89 16.98 -1.10
N LEU A 26 -12.33 15.90 -0.43
CA LEU A 26 -12.58 14.59 -1.04
C LEU A 26 -13.79 14.62 -1.98
N GLU A 27 -14.88 15.29 -1.61
CA GLU A 27 -16.05 15.48 -2.47
C GLU A 27 -15.70 16.25 -3.75
N ALA A 28 -14.92 17.34 -3.62
CA ALA A 28 -14.46 18.10 -4.78
C ALA A 28 -13.56 17.25 -5.71
N TRP A 29 -12.74 16.38 -5.14
CA TRP A 29 -11.88 15.46 -5.90
C TRP A 29 -12.71 14.35 -6.58
N THR A 30 -13.67 13.79 -5.87
CA THR A 30 -14.62 12.79 -6.40
C THR A 30 -15.44 13.36 -7.55
N GLU A 31 -15.90 14.62 -7.46
CA GLU A 31 -16.61 15.29 -8.54
C GLU A 31 -15.70 15.51 -9.76
N LEU A 32 -14.42 15.89 -9.53
CA LEU A 32 -13.45 16.06 -10.60
C LEU A 32 -13.23 14.76 -11.39
N ILE A 33 -13.18 13.61 -10.70
CA ILE A 33 -13.06 12.28 -11.29
C ILE A 33 -14.35 11.90 -12.02
N SER A 34 -15.50 11.93 -11.34
CA SER A 34 -16.79 11.45 -11.85
C SER A 34 -17.30 12.23 -13.07
N SER A 35 -16.98 13.52 -13.12
CA SER A 35 -17.29 14.36 -14.30
C SER A 35 -16.36 14.14 -15.50
N GLY A 36 -15.31 13.33 -15.38
CA GLY A 36 -14.29 13.12 -16.41
C GLY A 36 -13.43 14.35 -16.70
N ARG A 37 -13.56 15.42 -15.91
CA ARG A 37 -12.74 16.63 -16.08
C ARG A 37 -11.27 16.38 -15.77
N ILE A 38 -10.98 15.47 -14.85
CA ILE A 38 -9.62 15.14 -14.42
C ILE A 38 -8.73 14.68 -15.58
N GLU A 39 -9.28 13.91 -16.53
CA GLU A 39 -8.54 13.40 -17.71
C GLU A 39 -8.17 14.51 -18.71
N ARG A 40 -8.81 15.67 -18.64
CA ARG A 40 -8.58 16.84 -19.53
C ARG A 40 -7.56 17.82 -18.98
N LEU A 41 -7.19 17.67 -17.73
CA LEU A 41 -6.24 18.55 -17.06
C LEU A 41 -4.80 18.09 -17.33
N LYS A 42 -3.89 19.06 -17.43
CA LYS A 42 -2.47 18.77 -17.57
C LYS A 42 -1.94 18.14 -16.28
N GLU A 43 -1.09 17.13 -16.41
CA GLU A 43 -0.42 16.44 -15.31
C GLU A 43 0.18 17.43 -14.29
N THR A 44 0.93 18.42 -14.76
CA THR A 44 1.57 19.42 -13.87
C THR A 44 0.58 20.26 -13.07
N ALA A 45 -0.62 20.55 -13.60
CA ALA A 45 -1.66 21.27 -12.87
C ALA A 45 -2.32 20.38 -11.80
N LEU A 46 -2.47 19.08 -12.09
CA LEU A 46 -3.00 18.10 -11.16
C LEU A 46 -2.04 17.82 -10.01
N HIS A 47 -0.72 17.72 -10.29
CA HIS A 47 0.29 17.49 -9.25
C HIS A 47 0.20 18.50 -8.10
N GLY A 48 0.18 19.79 -8.42
CA GLY A 48 0.08 20.86 -7.41
C GLY A 48 -1.22 20.79 -6.60
N GLN A 49 -2.35 20.52 -7.26
CA GLN A 49 -3.64 20.39 -6.57
C GLN A 49 -3.73 19.13 -5.72
N PHE A 50 -3.23 18.01 -6.22
CA PHE A 50 -3.17 16.76 -5.47
C PHE A 50 -2.29 16.91 -4.22
N ALA A 51 -1.09 17.47 -4.37
CA ALA A 51 -0.21 17.75 -3.25
C ALA A 51 -0.90 18.62 -2.19
N SER A 52 -1.50 19.75 -2.61
CA SER A 52 -2.13 20.67 -1.66
C SER A 52 -3.42 20.15 -1.04
N LYS A 53 -4.31 19.49 -1.81
CA LYS A 53 -5.65 19.10 -1.32
C LYS A 53 -5.63 17.75 -0.63
N ILE A 54 -4.92 16.77 -1.19
CA ILE A 54 -4.93 15.40 -0.67
C ILE A 54 -3.74 15.16 0.26
N VAL A 55 -2.51 15.46 -0.19
CA VAL A 55 -1.33 15.14 0.62
C VAL A 55 -1.21 16.08 1.81
N GLU A 56 -1.34 17.38 1.61
CA GLU A 56 -1.26 18.34 2.71
C GLU A 56 -2.61 18.45 3.45
N GLY A 57 -3.70 18.69 2.72
CA GLY A 57 -5.01 19.00 3.30
C GLY A 57 -5.67 17.82 4.00
N VAL A 58 -5.60 16.61 3.46
CA VAL A 58 -6.24 15.41 4.05
C VAL A 58 -5.25 14.58 4.85
N LEU A 59 -4.08 14.24 4.28
CA LEU A 59 -3.11 13.37 4.95
C LEU A 59 -2.25 14.08 6.00
N GLY A 60 -2.30 15.42 6.07
CA GLY A 60 -1.64 16.22 7.11
C GLY A 60 -0.13 16.38 6.93
N TYR A 61 0.38 16.18 5.71
CA TYR A 61 1.75 16.56 5.40
C TYR A 61 1.86 18.08 5.27
N HIS A 62 3.04 18.64 5.45
CA HIS A 62 3.29 20.07 5.27
C HIS A 62 4.59 20.30 4.52
N GLY A 63 4.50 21.18 3.53
CA GLY A 63 5.63 21.63 2.73
C GLY A 63 6.46 22.71 3.43
N PRO A 64 7.53 23.23 2.77
CA PRO A 64 8.47 24.18 3.38
C PRO A 64 7.83 25.50 3.82
N ALA A 65 6.67 25.87 3.30
CA ALA A 65 5.93 27.06 3.78
C ALA A 65 5.33 26.86 5.18
N GLY A 66 5.21 25.63 5.65
CA GLY A 66 4.74 25.28 7.01
C GLY A 66 5.80 25.40 8.11
N GLY A 67 7.05 25.67 7.76
CA GLY A 67 8.15 25.83 8.74
C GLY A 67 9.44 25.13 8.33
N ALA A 68 10.45 25.21 9.21
CA ALA A 68 11.77 24.62 8.94
C ALA A 68 11.75 23.09 8.91
N ASP A 69 10.86 22.46 9.68
CA ASP A 69 10.71 21.00 9.77
C ASP A 69 9.55 20.53 8.90
N TYR A 70 9.71 20.58 7.58
CA TYR A 70 8.69 20.11 6.65
C TYR A 70 8.85 18.62 6.32
N ASN A 71 7.74 17.98 5.90
CA ASN A 71 7.67 16.52 5.75
C ASN A 71 7.14 16.05 4.39
N VAL A 72 6.87 16.97 3.47
CA VAL A 72 6.68 16.71 2.04
C VAL A 72 7.56 17.64 1.22
N SER A 73 8.21 17.12 0.20
CA SER A 73 9.03 17.85 -0.75
C SER A 73 8.61 17.52 -2.17
N THR A 74 8.48 18.53 -3.02
CA THR A 74 8.22 18.38 -4.46
C THR A 74 9.55 18.32 -5.21
N GLU A 75 9.58 17.56 -6.32
CA GLU A 75 10.75 17.46 -7.21
C GLU A 75 12.06 17.11 -6.46
N GLN A 76 11.97 16.22 -5.47
CA GLN A 76 13.13 15.84 -4.68
C GLN A 76 14.14 15.08 -5.53
N ASN A 77 15.36 15.57 -5.61
CA ASN A 77 16.44 14.91 -6.33
C ASN A 77 16.90 13.63 -5.63
N ILE A 78 16.93 12.53 -6.36
CA ILE A 78 17.45 11.24 -5.93
C ILE A 78 18.45 10.76 -6.97
N LEU A 79 19.72 10.64 -6.64
CA LEU A 79 20.93 10.25 -7.38
C LEU A 79 20.93 10.37 -8.93
N ARG A 80 19.89 9.97 -9.64
CA ARG A 80 19.82 9.96 -11.12
C ARG A 80 18.47 10.45 -11.67
N GLY A 81 17.71 11.19 -10.88
CA GLY A 81 16.41 11.72 -11.27
C GLY A 81 15.77 12.51 -10.14
N SER A 82 14.54 12.95 -10.37
CA SER A 82 13.71 13.55 -9.34
C SER A 82 12.40 12.79 -9.22
N VAL A 83 11.93 12.58 -8.00
CA VAL A 83 10.61 12.05 -7.71
C VAL A 83 9.64 13.22 -7.58
N ASP A 84 8.40 13.04 -8.06
CA ASP A 84 7.40 14.12 -8.08
C ASP A 84 7.09 14.63 -6.68
N LEU A 85 6.90 13.71 -5.71
CA LEU A 85 6.79 14.01 -4.28
C LEU A 85 7.65 13.05 -3.47
N ALA A 86 8.21 13.53 -2.37
CA ALA A 86 8.88 12.73 -1.37
C ALA A 86 8.26 13.01 0.00
N LEU A 87 7.88 11.96 0.72
CA LEU A 87 7.37 12.03 2.09
C LEU A 87 8.50 11.62 3.04
N GLY A 88 8.72 12.41 4.09
CA GLY A 88 9.87 12.14 4.96
C GLY A 88 10.11 13.26 5.97
N ARG A 89 11.39 13.57 6.23
CA ARG A 89 11.84 14.66 7.09
C ARG A 89 12.92 15.46 6.38
N PHE A 90 12.66 16.74 6.12
CA PHE A 90 13.48 17.57 5.22
C PHE A 90 14.15 18.77 5.90
N GLY A 91 13.83 19.09 7.16
CA GLY A 91 14.45 20.19 7.91
C GLY A 91 15.92 20.00 8.32
N GLY A 92 16.45 18.79 8.15
CA GLY A 92 17.83 18.44 8.53
C GLY A 92 18.85 18.69 7.42
N LYS A 93 20.15 18.50 7.76
CA LYS A 93 21.25 18.61 6.77
C LYS A 93 21.16 17.60 5.63
N THR A 94 20.55 16.46 5.88
CA THR A 94 20.35 15.38 4.89
C THR A 94 18.87 15.01 4.91
N PRO A 95 18.19 15.00 3.74
CA PRO A 95 16.82 14.55 3.64
C PRO A 95 16.68 13.08 4.10
N ASP A 96 15.66 12.81 4.92
CA ASP A 96 15.26 11.45 5.31
C ASP A 96 13.98 11.10 4.54
N ILE A 97 14.14 10.45 3.40
CA ILE A 97 13.03 10.08 2.50
C ILE A 97 12.46 8.75 2.97
N VAL A 98 11.27 8.78 3.55
CA VAL A 98 10.56 7.58 4.01
C VAL A 98 9.78 6.91 2.88
N ALA A 99 9.22 7.71 1.97
CA ALA A 99 8.45 7.24 0.83
C ALA A 99 8.60 8.17 -0.40
N PRO A 100 9.26 7.73 -1.47
CA PRO A 100 9.11 8.36 -2.78
C PRO A 100 7.69 8.14 -3.29
N PHE A 101 7.15 9.15 -3.98
CA PHE A 101 5.79 9.15 -4.49
C PHE A 101 5.78 9.64 -5.93
N GLU A 102 5.56 8.72 -6.86
CA GLU A 102 5.46 8.99 -8.29
C GLU A 102 4.02 9.35 -8.66
N LEU A 103 3.85 10.42 -9.38
CA LEU A 103 2.56 10.92 -9.84
C LEU A 103 2.48 10.86 -11.37
N LYS A 104 1.31 10.47 -11.87
CA LYS A 104 1.00 10.48 -13.30
C LYS A 104 -0.32 11.20 -13.54
N GLY A 105 -0.50 11.68 -14.76
CA GLY A 105 -1.78 12.21 -15.19
C GLY A 105 -2.89 11.16 -15.17
N ALA A 106 -4.14 11.59 -15.03
CA ALA A 106 -5.30 10.71 -14.97
C ALA A 106 -5.58 9.94 -16.27
N ASP A 107 -4.94 10.32 -17.37
CA ASP A 107 -4.93 9.59 -18.65
C ASP A 107 -4.09 8.32 -18.63
N THR A 108 -3.19 8.17 -17.64
CA THR A 108 -2.43 6.95 -17.40
C THR A 108 -3.30 5.92 -16.68
N ARG A 109 -4.03 5.10 -17.45
CA ARG A 109 -5.01 4.15 -16.90
C ARG A 109 -4.41 2.93 -16.23
N ASP A 110 -3.21 2.52 -16.63
CA ASP A 110 -2.53 1.35 -16.11
C ASP A 110 -1.14 1.74 -15.59
N LEU A 111 -0.97 1.66 -14.27
CA LEU A 111 0.28 2.00 -13.61
C LEU A 111 1.38 0.93 -13.79
N ASP A 112 1.04 -0.25 -14.30
CA ASP A 112 1.99 -1.31 -14.63
C ASP A 112 2.39 -1.31 -16.12
N ALA A 113 1.67 -0.59 -16.98
CA ALA A 113 1.97 -0.50 -18.40
C ALA A 113 3.24 0.30 -18.67
N ILE A 114 4.06 -0.19 -19.61
CA ILE A 114 5.27 0.52 -20.04
C ILE A 114 4.88 1.81 -20.77
N MET A 115 5.38 2.93 -20.28
CA MET A 115 5.10 4.23 -20.84
C MET A 115 5.89 4.49 -22.13
N PRO A 116 5.24 5.05 -23.17
CA PRO A 116 5.93 5.44 -24.41
C PRO A 116 7.11 6.38 -24.13
N GLY A 117 8.26 6.08 -24.71
CA GLY A 117 9.48 6.90 -24.59
C GLY A 117 10.27 6.76 -23.29
N ARG A 118 9.75 6.05 -22.28
CA ARG A 118 10.45 5.83 -21.00
C ARG A 118 10.93 4.39 -20.78
N ASN A 119 10.42 3.41 -21.53
CA ASN A 119 10.69 1.97 -21.40
C ASN A 119 10.46 1.40 -19.98
N LYS A 120 9.62 2.05 -19.18
CA LYS A 120 9.32 1.72 -17.79
C LYS A 120 7.86 2.05 -17.48
N SER A 121 7.28 1.27 -16.56
CA SER A 121 5.99 1.63 -15.98
C SER A 121 6.17 2.67 -14.85
N PRO A 122 5.09 3.38 -14.48
CA PRO A 122 5.09 4.23 -13.29
C PRO A 122 5.56 3.52 -12.02
N VAL A 123 5.10 2.29 -11.80
CA VAL A 123 5.53 1.46 -10.66
C VAL A 123 7.03 1.18 -10.72
N GLN A 124 7.57 0.77 -11.86
CA GLN A 124 9.02 0.53 -12.02
C GLN A 124 9.83 1.80 -11.77
N GLN A 125 9.35 2.96 -12.22
CA GLN A 125 10.01 4.24 -12.00
C GLN A 125 10.08 4.58 -10.50
N ALA A 126 8.97 4.45 -9.77
CA ALA A 126 8.91 4.70 -8.33
C ALA A 126 9.85 3.75 -7.54
N TRP A 127 9.92 2.48 -7.93
CA TRP A 127 10.81 1.51 -7.30
C TRP A 127 12.30 1.80 -7.56
N GLU A 128 12.65 2.29 -8.73
CA GLU A 128 14.02 2.74 -9.00
C GLU A 128 14.44 3.91 -8.10
N TYR A 129 13.55 4.86 -7.84
CA TYR A 129 13.81 5.93 -6.87
C TYR A 129 14.00 5.36 -5.46
N ALA A 130 13.15 4.43 -5.06
CA ALA A 130 13.24 3.79 -3.75
C ALA A 130 14.57 3.05 -3.55
N MET A 131 15.04 2.33 -4.56
CA MET A 131 16.33 1.63 -4.53
C MET A 131 17.54 2.58 -4.43
N ASN A 132 17.41 3.81 -4.89
CA ASN A 132 18.48 4.80 -4.91
C ASN A 132 18.43 5.80 -3.74
N ALA A 133 17.40 5.76 -2.90
CA ALA A 133 17.26 6.59 -1.72
C ALA A 133 17.54 5.79 -0.44
N ARG A 134 18.11 6.45 0.57
CA ARG A 134 18.36 5.82 1.87
C ARG A 134 17.14 6.01 2.79
N GLY A 135 16.86 5.00 3.62
CA GLY A 135 15.81 5.11 4.64
C GLY A 135 14.40 4.82 4.15
N VAL A 136 14.22 4.57 2.85
CA VAL A 136 12.91 4.26 2.25
C VAL A 136 12.31 3.02 2.89
N LYS A 137 11.05 3.16 3.31
CA LYS A 137 10.22 2.08 3.85
C LYS A 137 9.02 1.79 2.96
N TRP A 138 8.58 2.78 2.19
CA TRP A 138 7.36 2.73 1.42
C TRP A 138 7.56 3.29 0.02
N VAL A 139 6.71 2.90 -0.91
CA VAL A 139 6.67 3.45 -2.26
C VAL A 139 5.23 3.77 -2.60
N LEU A 140 4.97 4.96 -3.13
CA LEU A 140 3.65 5.38 -3.58
C LEU A 140 3.65 5.68 -5.07
N VAL A 141 2.56 5.30 -5.73
CA VAL A 141 2.32 5.60 -7.14
C VAL A 141 0.86 5.98 -7.29
N SER A 142 0.56 7.07 -8.00
CA SER A 142 -0.82 7.48 -8.27
C SER A 142 -0.98 8.06 -9.66
N ASN A 143 -2.13 7.82 -10.27
CA ASN A 143 -2.62 8.52 -11.46
C ASN A 143 -3.73 9.53 -11.12
N MET A 144 -3.82 9.99 -9.87
CA MET A 144 -4.82 10.94 -9.37
C MET A 144 -6.25 10.37 -9.27
N ILE A 145 -6.48 9.13 -9.70
CA ILE A 145 -7.74 8.37 -9.55
C ILE A 145 -7.52 7.19 -8.62
N GLU A 146 -6.41 6.49 -8.83
CA GLU A 146 -5.93 5.35 -8.05
C GLU A 146 -4.62 5.71 -7.37
N LEU A 147 -4.46 5.30 -6.13
CA LEU A 147 -3.22 5.38 -5.38
C LEU A 147 -2.84 3.99 -4.91
N ARG A 148 -1.63 3.55 -5.24
CA ARG A 148 -1.04 2.29 -4.76
C ARG A 148 0.05 2.56 -3.73
N PHE A 149 -0.01 1.83 -2.65
CA PHE A 149 0.91 1.91 -1.51
C PHE A 149 1.61 0.58 -1.30
N TYR A 150 2.93 0.58 -1.43
CA TYR A 150 3.79 -0.59 -1.36
C TYR A 150 4.71 -0.53 -0.14
N GLY A 151 5.01 -1.70 0.45
CA GLY A 151 6.13 -1.85 1.38
C GLY A 151 7.43 -2.05 0.63
N PHE A 152 8.43 -1.20 0.85
CA PHE A 152 9.75 -1.39 0.26
C PHE A 152 10.40 -2.64 0.86
N GLY A 153 10.75 -3.60 0.00
CA GLY A 153 11.24 -4.94 0.40
C GLY A 153 10.18 -6.05 0.35
N GLU A 154 8.87 -5.70 0.16
CA GLU A 154 7.79 -6.68 0.06
C GLU A 154 7.46 -7.09 -1.39
N GLY A 155 8.15 -6.51 -2.36
CA GLY A 155 7.92 -6.74 -3.79
C GLY A 155 6.76 -5.89 -4.35
N THR A 156 6.63 -5.92 -5.68
CA THR A 156 5.63 -5.11 -6.41
C THR A 156 4.25 -5.76 -6.51
N SER A 157 4.11 -7.03 -6.13
CA SER A 157 2.85 -7.78 -6.22
C SER A 157 1.94 -7.58 -5.00
N ALA A 158 2.48 -7.06 -3.89
CA ALA A 158 1.74 -6.80 -2.65
C ALA A 158 1.62 -5.30 -2.41
N TYR A 159 0.40 -4.77 -2.50
CA TYR A 159 0.11 -3.35 -2.26
C TYR A 159 -1.29 -3.14 -1.72
N GLU A 160 -1.50 -1.98 -1.11
CA GLU A 160 -2.84 -1.47 -0.84
C GLU A 160 -3.23 -0.50 -1.95
N GLU A 161 -4.44 -0.66 -2.45
CA GLU A 161 -5.04 0.23 -3.43
C GLU A 161 -6.09 1.12 -2.77
N PHE A 162 -6.07 2.39 -3.12
CA PHE A 162 -7.06 3.38 -2.73
C PHE A 162 -7.64 4.02 -3.98
N ARG A 163 -8.95 3.93 -4.14
CA ARG A 163 -9.69 4.69 -5.13
C ARG A 163 -10.06 6.04 -4.53
N LEU A 164 -9.52 7.12 -5.11
CA LEU A 164 -9.69 8.46 -4.54
C LEU A 164 -11.15 8.97 -4.60
N ASP A 165 -11.94 8.44 -5.53
CA ASP A 165 -13.39 8.68 -5.63
C ASP A 165 -14.23 7.91 -4.61
N GLN A 166 -13.63 7.00 -3.84
CA GLN A 166 -14.29 6.23 -2.78
C GLN A 166 -13.95 6.71 -1.37
N LEU A 167 -13.04 7.68 -1.23
CA LEU A 167 -12.58 8.17 0.08
C LEU A 167 -13.62 9.01 0.85
N THR A 168 -14.79 9.27 0.28
CA THR A 168 -15.94 9.84 1.01
C THR A 168 -16.69 8.79 1.84
N ASP A 169 -16.41 7.49 1.64
CA ASP A 169 -16.85 6.42 2.54
C ASP A 169 -16.01 6.43 3.83
N PRO A 170 -16.66 6.44 5.02
CA PRO A 170 -15.93 6.55 6.30
C PRO A 170 -14.97 5.39 6.58
N GLU A 171 -15.24 4.16 6.11
CA GLU A 171 -14.34 3.02 6.32
C GLU A 171 -13.11 3.12 5.43
N GLU A 172 -13.29 3.48 4.15
CA GLU A 172 -12.18 3.69 3.21
C GLU A 172 -11.32 4.90 3.61
N TYR A 173 -11.95 6.00 4.04
CA TYR A 173 -11.24 7.15 4.60
C TYR A 173 -10.42 6.76 5.83
N ALA A 174 -11.01 6.04 6.78
CA ALA A 174 -10.31 5.62 7.99
C ALA A 174 -9.13 4.68 7.68
N ARG A 175 -9.27 3.79 6.68
CA ARG A 175 -8.19 2.95 6.17
C ARG A 175 -7.08 3.80 5.53
N PHE A 176 -7.45 4.78 4.73
CA PHE A 176 -6.53 5.71 4.07
C PHE A 176 -5.71 6.50 5.11
N MET A 177 -6.37 7.08 6.11
CA MET A 177 -5.74 7.81 7.20
C MET A 177 -4.87 6.93 8.08
N LEU A 178 -5.32 5.72 8.41
CA LEU A 178 -4.57 4.76 9.23
C LEU A 178 -3.22 4.43 8.60
N LEU A 179 -3.17 4.27 7.28
CA LEU A 179 -1.96 3.82 6.59
C LEU A 179 -1.08 4.96 6.07
N LEU A 180 -1.66 6.09 5.69
CA LEU A 180 -0.96 7.12 4.91
C LEU A 180 -0.85 8.48 5.58
N SER A 181 -1.57 8.76 6.69
CA SER A 181 -1.43 10.07 7.34
C SER A 181 0.02 10.33 7.76
N ALA A 182 0.44 11.59 7.72
CA ALA A 182 1.79 12.01 8.10
C ALA A 182 2.16 11.51 9.50
N GLU A 183 1.21 11.61 10.46
CA GLU A 183 1.39 11.11 11.82
C GLU A 183 1.73 9.62 11.83
N ASN A 184 0.93 8.77 11.17
CA ASN A 184 1.10 7.33 11.23
C ASN A 184 2.33 6.85 10.43
N LEU A 185 2.53 7.40 9.22
CA LEU A 185 3.63 6.99 8.36
C LEU A 185 5.00 7.38 8.97
N LEU A 186 5.12 8.61 9.44
CA LEU A 186 6.39 9.15 9.95
C LEU A 186 6.70 8.74 11.38
N SER A 187 5.70 8.43 12.22
CA SER A 187 5.93 7.86 13.55
C SER A 187 6.41 6.42 13.51
N GLY A 188 6.16 5.70 12.40
CA GLY A 188 6.44 4.28 12.26
C GLY A 188 5.25 3.37 12.60
N ARG A 189 4.09 3.92 12.98
CA ARG A 189 2.88 3.14 13.29
C ARG A 189 2.46 2.25 12.12
N THR A 190 2.50 2.77 10.89
CA THR A 190 2.21 1.98 9.68
C THR A 190 3.17 0.79 9.52
N ALA A 191 4.46 0.97 9.86
CA ALA A 191 5.43 -0.13 9.83
C ALA A 191 5.16 -1.17 10.92
N ASP A 192 4.70 -0.76 12.09
CA ASP A 192 4.33 -1.70 13.15
C ASP A 192 3.06 -2.48 12.81
N LEU A 193 2.08 -1.84 12.14
CA LEU A 193 0.90 -2.53 11.58
C LEU A 193 1.29 -3.58 10.53
N LEU A 194 2.29 -3.30 9.69
CA LEU A 194 2.78 -4.29 8.72
C LEU A 194 3.42 -5.49 9.43
N LYS A 195 4.21 -5.25 10.47
CA LYS A 195 4.78 -6.35 11.28
C LYS A 195 3.69 -7.19 11.96
N GLU A 196 2.65 -6.52 12.50
CA GLU A 196 1.49 -7.20 13.10
C GLU A 196 0.76 -8.07 12.06
N SER A 197 0.51 -7.53 10.86
CA SER A 197 -0.08 -8.25 9.74
C SER A 197 0.71 -9.50 9.36
N ARG A 198 2.04 -9.38 9.31
CA ARG A 198 2.93 -10.52 8.99
C ARG A 198 2.89 -11.61 10.06
N ARG A 199 2.77 -11.23 11.33
CA ARG A 199 2.59 -12.20 12.41
C ARG A 199 1.26 -12.93 12.30
N GLU A 200 0.17 -12.20 12.06
CA GLU A 200 -1.15 -12.80 11.87
C GLU A 200 -1.17 -13.78 10.68
N ASP A 201 -0.57 -13.43 9.54
CA ASP A 201 -0.47 -14.30 8.36
C ASP A 201 0.34 -15.57 8.67
N LYS A 202 1.43 -15.43 9.43
CA LYS A 202 2.25 -16.55 9.86
C LYS A 202 1.47 -17.47 10.81
N ASP A 203 0.79 -16.90 11.80
CA ASP A 203 0.02 -17.67 12.79
C ASP A 203 -1.11 -18.48 12.11
N ILE A 204 -1.79 -17.88 11.12
CA ILE A 204 -2.79 -18.56 10.29
C ILE A 204 -2.15 -19.71 9.51
N THR A 205 -1.00 -19.50 8.89
CA THR A 205 -0.27 -20.51 8.12
C THR A 205 0.19 -21.65 9.01
N ASP A 206 0.73 -21.33 10.18
CA ASP A 206 1.20 -22.32 11.14
C ASP A 206 0.03 -23.16 11.70
N SER A 207 -1.11 -22.53 12.01
CA SER A 207 -2.33 -23.23 12.44
C SER A 207 -2.84 -24.19 11.35
N LEU A 208 -2.97 -23.69 10.11
CA LEU A 208 -3.41 -24.49 8.97
C LEU A 208 -2.49 -25.69 8.72
N TYR A 209 -1.18 -25.50 8.88
CA TYR A 209 -0.21 -26.59 8.76
C TYR A 209 -0.37 -27.65 9.85
N GLN A 210 -0.65 -27.24 11.09
CA GLN A 210 -0.92 -28.19 12.21
C GLN A 210 -2.22 -28.97 11.96
N ASP A 211 -3.29 -28.28 11.53
CA ASP A 211 -4.56 -28.92 11.20
C ASP A 211 -4.40 -29.94 10.06
N TYR A 212 -3.67 -29.56 9.00
CA TYR A 212 -3.33 -30.47 7.90
C TYR A 212 -2.55 -31.70 8.37
N LYS A 213 -1.55 -31.50 9.25
CA LYS A 213 -0.74 -32.56 9.79
C LYS A 213 -1.58 -33.55 10.66
N SER A 214 -2.49 -33.01 11.48
CA SER A 214 -3.43 -33.79 12.27
C SER A 214 -4.35 -34.62 11.37
N LEU A 215 -5.02 -33.98 10.41
CA LEU A 215 -5.92 -34.65 9.48
C LEU A 215 -5.23 -35.76 8.68
N ARG A 216 -4.00 -35.49 8.22
CA ARG A 216 -3.20 -36.50 7.52
C ARG A 216 -2.89 -37.71 8.43
N SER A 217 -2.59 -37.47 9.70
CA SER A 217 -2.34 -38.55 10.67
C SER A 217 -3.59 -39.40 10.93
N ASP A 218 -4.73 -38.73 11.09
CA ASP A 218 -6.03 -39.38 11.33
C ASP A 218 -6.46 -40.23 10.13
N LEU A 219 -6.29 -39.70 8.91
CA LEU A 219 -6.56 -40.46 7.68
C LEU A 219 -5.65 -41.68 7.54
N LEU A 220 -4.36 -41.53 7.84
CA LEU A 220 -3.41 -42.64 7.82
C LEU A 220 -3.82 -43.75 8.80
N GLY A 221 -4.19 -43.35 10.03
CA GLY A 221 -4.71 -44.28 11.03
C GLY A 221 -5.99 -44.98 10.59
N ALA A 222 -6.92 -44.25 9.96
CA ALA A 222 -8.15 -44.83 9.46
C ALA A 222 -7.91 -45.83 8.31
N VAL A 223 -7.00 -45.53 7.38
CA VAL A 223 -6.61 -46.43 6.28
C VAL A 223 -5.99 -47.73 6.85
N GLN A 224 -5.06 -47.60 7.79
CA GLN A 224 -4.41 -48.77 8.45
C GLN A 224 -5.39 -49.60 9.31
N THR A 225 -6.40 -48.93 9.87
CA THR A 225 -7.45 -49.65 10.63
C THR A 225 -8.40 -50.40 9.70
N ALA A 226 -8.72 -49.83 8.55
CA ALA A 226 -9.59 -50.44 7.55
C ALA A 226 -8.94 -51.63 6.84
N ASP A 227 -7.62 -51.59 6.64
CA ASP A 227 -6.83 -52.68 6.11
C ASP A 227 -5.52 -52.80 6.91
N THR A 228 -5.49 -53.77 7.85
CA THR A 228 -4.32 -54.04 8.70
C THR A 228 -3.15 -54.70 7.96
N THR A 229 -3.35 -55.13 6.72
CA THR A 229 -2.34 -55.77 5.86
C THR A 229 -1.70 -54.82 4.87
N ILE A 230 -2.18 -53.60 4.80
CA ILE A 230 -1.68 -52.60 3.84
C ILE A 230 -0.22 -52.22 4.16
N ASP A 231 0.58 -52.11 3.10
CA ASP A 231 1.94 -51.60 3.24
C ASP A 231 1.90 -50.12 3.72
N PRO A 232 2.76 -49.73 4.69
CA PRO A 232 2.78 -48.33 5.20
C PRO A 232 2.96 -47.25 4.12
N LEU A 233 3.70 -47.52 3.06
CA LEU A 233 3.90 -46.56 1.96
C LEU A 233 2.62 -46.41 1.12
N ASP A 234 1.90 -47.52 0.90
CA ASP A 234 0.62 -47.50 0.19
C ASP A 234 -0.45 -46.77 1.01
N ALA A 235 -0.48 -46.97 2.32
CA ALA A 235 -1.37 -46.24 3.23
C ALA A 235 -1.11 -44.72 3.19
N ILE A 236 0.15 -44.28 3.16
CA ILE A 236 0.54 -42.90 3.01
C ILE A 236 0.07 -42.37 1.66
N ALA A 237 0.28 -43.13 0.57
CA ALA A 237 -0.12 -42.72 -0.78
C ALA A 237 -1.64 -42.54 -0.92
N ILE A 238 -2.43 -43.42 -0.29
CA ILE A 238 -3.89 -43.33 -0.22
C ILE A 238 -4.31 -42.08 0.58
N ALA A 239 -3.76 -41.90 1.77
CA ALA A 239 -4.08 -40.73 2.60
C ALA A 239 -3.76 -39.39 1.86
N GLN A 240 -2.66 -39.35 1.11
CA GLN A 240 -2.31 -38.16 0.29
C GLN A 240 -3.23 -37.90 -0.92
N LYS A 241 -3.90 -38.94 -1.45
CA LYS A 241 -4.87 -38.78 -2.54
C LYS A 241 -6.24 -38.32 -2.09
N ILE A 242 -6.55 -38.51 -0.79
CA ILE A 242 -7.81 -38.09 -0.18
C ILE A 242 -7.75 -36.60 0.24
N LEU A 243 -6.57 -36.10 0.62
CA LEU A 243 -6.30 -34.72 0.99
C LEU A 243 -6.10 -33.81 -0.23
#